data_18b68a30bbe36a4de8f90d178c651eda
#
_entry.id   18b68a30bbe36a4de8f90d178c651eda
#
_cell.length_a   1.000
_cell.length_b   1.000
_cell.length_c   1.000
_cell.angle_alpha   90.00
_cell.angle_beta   90.00
_cell.angle_gamma   90.00
#
_symmetry.space_group_name_H-M   'P 1'
#
loop_
_entity.id
_entity.type
_entity.pdbx_description
1 polymer ?
#
loop_
_entity_poly.entity_id
_entity_poly.type
_entity_poly.pdbx_seq_one_letter_code
_entity_poly.pdbx_strand_id
1 'polypeptide(L)'
;MNTLTLRYEVPGDDFTRAGEASSDVKRKLKQLGYNPDAIRKVAIAMYEGEINMVIHAGGGEAEVDVDPKQVQIVLRDHGPGIPDVEKAMQEGWSTAPDNVRNLGFGAGMGLPNMKKYTDELRIDTKVGEGTTLFMKVYA
;
A
#
# COMPACT_ATOMS: atom_id res chain seq x y z
N MET A 1 25.61 1.49 -7.71
CA MET A 1 24.22 1.92 -7.79
C MET A 1 23.67 2.18 -6.40
N ASN A 2 23.16 3.37 -6.17
CA ASN A 2 22.72 3.79 -4.84
C ASN A 2 21.24 3.44 -4.66
N THR A 3 20.98 2.31 -4.01
CA THR A 3 19.62 1.91 -3.64
C THR A 3 19.46 2.07 -2.14
N LEU A 4 18.41 2.77 -1.73
CA LEU A 4 18.03 2.91 -0.34
C LEU A 4 16.88 1.96 -0.05
N THR A 5 17.04 1.09 0.95
CA THR A 5 15.99 0.18 1.38
C THR A 5 15.40 0.63 2.72
N LEU A 6 14.09 0.79 2.75
CA LEU A 6 13.33 1.18 3.94
C LEU A 6 12.40 0.04 4.32
N ARG A 7 12.36 -0.30 5.60
CA ARG A 7 11.51 -1.38 6.11
C ARG A 7 10.63 -0.88 7.24
N TYR A 8 9.38 -1.32 7.25
CA TYR A 8 8.38 -0.90 8.23
C TYR A 8 7.54 -2.09 8.67
N GLU A 9 7.16 -2.08 9.95
CA GLU A 9 6.08 -2.93 10.44
C GLU A 9 4.80 -2.11 10.46
N VAL A 10 3.71 -2.68 9.92
CA VAL A 10 2.39 -2.04 9.90
C VAL A 10 1.54 -2.71 10.97
N PRO A 11 1.21 -1.99 12.08
CA PRO A 11 0.38 -2.57 13.13
C PRO A 11 -1.05 -2.76 12.66
N GLY A 12 -1.66 -3.88 13.05
CA GLY A 12 -2.98 -4.25 12.59
C GLY A 12 -4.12 -3.90 13.53
N ASP A 13 -3.81 -3.41 14.71
CA ASP A 13 -4.77 -3.16 15.78
C ASP A 13 -5.00 -1.68 16.07
N ASP A 14 -4.34 -0.80 15.34
CA ASP A 14 -4.39 0.65 15.60
C ASP A 14 -4.58 1.43 14.30
N PHE A 15 -5.83 1.78 14.00
CA PHE A 15 -6.16 2.56 12.82
C PHE A 15 -5.59 3.99 12.85
N THR A 16 -5.27 4.52 14.04
CA THR A 16 -4.71 5.87 14.15
C THR A 16 -3.26 5.93 13.68
N ARG A 17 -2.57 4.79 13.63
CA ARG A 17 -1.19 4.69 13.14
C ARG A 17 -1.11 4.32 11.66
N ALA A 18 -2.25 4.04 11.04
CA ALA A 18 -2.28 3.77 9.60
C ALA A 18 -1.80 5.00 8.84
N GLY A 19 -0.88 4.81 7.91
CA GLY A 19 -0.27 5.90 7.16
C GLY A 19 1.09 6.37 7.68
N GLU A 20 1.56 5.88 8.82
CA GLU A 20 2.89 6.26 9.33
C GLU A 20 4.01 5.85 8.39
N ALA A 21 3.96 4.64 7.83
CA ALA A 21 4.98 4.15 6.91
C ALA A 21 5.00 4.98 5.62
N SER A 22 3.86 5.20 5.00
CA SER A 22 3.77 6.00 3.77
C SER A 22 4.18 7.45 3.99
N SER A 23 3.86 8.04 5.13
CA SER A 23 4.28 9.40 5.49
C SER A 23 5.79 9.49 5.66
N ASP A 24 6.41 8.49 6.26
CA ASP A 24 7.87 8.46 6.43
C ASP A 24 8.59 8.31 5.09
N VAL A 25 8.10 7.44 4.22
CA VAL A 25 8.64 7.29 2.86
C VAL A 25 8.52 8.60 2.08
N LYS A 26 7.38 9.25 2.13
CA LYS A 26 7.16 10.55 1.49
C LYS A 26 8.18 11.58 1.94
N ARG A 27 8.40 11.67 3.26
CA ARG A 27 9.37 12.60 3.83
C ARG A 27 10.79 12.32 3.35
N LYS A 28 11.20 11.05 3.34
CA LYS A 28 12.53 10.63 2.90
C LYS A 28 12.75 10.88 1.41
N LEU A 29 11.75 10.64 0.58
CA LEU A 29 11.83 10.94 -0.85
C LEU A 29 12.01 12.45 -1.09
N LYS A 30 11.33 13.29 -0.30
CA LYS A 30 11.53 14.75 -0.37
C LYS A 30 12.96 15.14 0.01
N GLN A 31 13.52 14.53 1.04
CA GLN A 31 14.90 14.78 1.47
C GLN A 31 15.91 14.38 0.39
N LEU A 32 15.62 13.35 -0.39
CA LEU A 32 16.45 12.89 -1.50
C LEU A 32 16.31 13.76 -2.76
N GLY A 33 15.38 14.71 -2.77
CA GLY A 33 15.12 15.52 -3.95
C GLY A 33 14.43 14.78 -5.08
N TYR A 34 13.66 13.77 -4.75
CA TYR A 34 12.96 12.94 -5.73
C TYR A 34 11.89 13.74 -6.48
N ASN A 35 11.52 13.31 -7.68
CA ASN A 35 10.48 13.95 -8.50
C ASN A 35 9.17 14.11 -7.71
N PRO A 36 8.63 15.35 -7.55
CA PRO A 36 7.41 15.57 -6.76
C PRO A 36 6.20 14.78 -7.22
N ASP A 37 6.03 14.57 -8.52
CA ASP A 37 4.92 13.77 -9.04
C ASP A 37 5.06 12.30 -8.64
N ALA A 38 6.27 11.75 -8.72
CA ALA A 38 6.55 10.40 -8.26
C ALA A 38 6.34 10.26 -6.75
N ILE A 39 6.76 11.25 -5.96
CA ILE A 39 6.52 11.26 -4.50
C ILE A 39 5.02 11.18 -4.21
N ARG A 40 4.21 11.97 -4.89
CA ARG A 40 2.76 11.98 -4.73
C ARG A 40 2.16 10.61 -5.03
N LYS A 41 2.55 9.99 -6.14
CA LYS A 41 2.08 8.67 -6.55
C LYS A 41 2.46 7.59 -5.53
N VAL A 42 3.70 7.58 -5.09
CA VAL A 42 4.17 6.64 -4.07
C VAL A 42 3.38 6.80 -2.77
N ALA A 43 3.19 8.04 -2.32
CA ALA A 43 2.49 8.29 -1.07
C ALA A 43 1.04 7.79 -1.13
N ILE A 44 0.32 8.05 -2.22
CA ILE A 44 -1.07 7.62 -2.37
C ILE A 44 -1.16 6.10 -2.45
N ALA A 45 -0.37 5.47 -3.33
CA ALA A 45 -0.44 4.03 -3.54
C ALA A 45 -0.05 3.25 -2.27
N MET A 46 1.01 3.67 -1.61
CA MET A 46 1.47 3.02 -0.39
C MET A 46 0.48 3.20 0.76
N TYR A 47 -0.10 4.39 0.92
CA TYR A 47 -1.10 4.65 1.94
C TYR A 47 -2.32 3.73 1.77
N GLU A 48 -2.83 3.59 0.54
CA GLU A 48 -3.97 2.71 0.27
C GLU A 48 -3.66 1.25 0.62
N GLY A 49 -2.48 0.77 0.28
CA GLY A 49 -2.03 -0.57 0.63
C GLY A 49 -1.86 -0.76 2.12
N GLU A 50 -1.30 0.23 2.81
CA GLU A 50 -1.10 0.23 4.25
C GLU A 50 -2.44 0.15 4.99
N ILE A 51 -3.42 0.94 4.58
CA ILE A 51 -4.78 0.92 5.14
C ILE A 51 -5.44 -0.45 4.93
N ASN A 52 -5.28 -1.03 3.73
CA ASN A 52 -5.82 -2.37 3.45
C ASN A 52 -5.24 -3.43 4.38
N MET A 53 -3.94 -3.36 4.69
CA MET A 53 -3.31 -4.29 5.62
C MET A 53 -3.90 -4.17 7.03
N VAL A 54 -4.17 -2.96 7.47
CA VAL A 54 -4.76 -2.71 8.79
C VAL A 54 -6.21 -3.22 8.85
N ILE A 55 -7.02 -2.90 7.83
CA ILE A 55 -8.45 -3.22 7.82
C ILE A 55 -8.70 -4.70 7.61
N HIS A 56 -8.00 -5.33 6.66
CA HIS A 56 -8.36 -6.66 6.18
C HIS A 56 -7.42 -7.78 6.65
N ALA A 57 -6.22 -7.44 7.13
CA ALA A 57 -5.21 -8.46 7.35
C ALA A 57 -4.53 -8.41 8.72
N GLY A 58 -4.93 -7.49 9.59
CA GLY A 58 -4.30 -7.37 10.90
C GLY A 58 -2.87 -6.83 10.86
N GLY A 59 -2.53 -6.06 9.82
CA GLY A 59 -1.20 -5.48 9.66
C GLY A 59 -0.30 -6.30 8.75
N GLY A 60 0.99 -6.03 8.81
CA GLY A 60 1.99 -6.72 8.00
C GLY A 60 3.31 -5.96 7.94
N GLU A 61 4.02 -6.13 6.84
CA GLU A 61 5.34 -5.56 6.63
C GLU A 61 5.38 -4.79 5.32
N ALA A 62 6.15 -3.69 5.31
CA ALA A 62 6.38 -2.91 4.11
C ALA A 62 7.88 -2.80 3.87
N GLU A 63 8.28 -2.97 2.61
CA GLU A 63 9.66 -2.77 2.17
C GLU A 63 9.65 -1.85 0.95
N VAL A 64 10.47 -0.81 0.99
CA VAL A 64 10.56 0.18 -0.08
C VAL A 64 12.00 0.31 -0.53
N ASP A 65 12.25 0.05 -1.81
CA ASP A 65 13.55 0.21 -2.43
C ASP A 65 13.52 1.44 -3.34
N VAL A 66 14.41 2.39 -3.06
CA VAL A 66 14.50 3.65 -3.78
C VAL A 66 15.82 3.72 -4.54
N ASP A 67 15.75 3.91 -5.84
CA ASP A 67 16.91 4.25 -6.65
C ASP A 67 16.59 5.50 -7.50
N PRO A 68 17.57 6.07 -8.24
CA PRO A 68 17.32 7.31 -8.99
C PRO A 68 16.25 7.20 -10.07
N LYS A 69 15.88 6.01 -10.50
CA LYS A 69 14.97 5.78 -11.63
C LYS A 69 13.58 5.35 -11.20
N GLN A 70 13.45 4.72 -10.02
CA GLN A 70 12.16 4.15 -9.60
C GLN A 70 12.10 3.92 -8.10
N VAL A 71 10.88 3.80 -7.60
CA VAL A 71 10.57 3.34 -6.25
C VAL A 71 9.83 2.02 -6.37
N GLN A 72 10.33 0.99 -5.70
CA GLN A 72 9.66 -0.31 -5.58
C GLN A 72 9.07 -0.44 -4.19
N ILE A 73 7.78 -0.81 -4.12
CA ILE A 73 7.07 -0.97 -2.85
C ILE A 73 6.58 -2.42 -2.77
N VAL A 74 6.91 -3.11 -1.68
CA VAL A 74 6.39 -4.44 -1.39
C VAL A 74 5.63 -4.39 -0.08
N LEU A 75 4.34 -4.73 -0.11
CA LEU A 75 3.49 -4.79 1.08
C LEU A 75 3.06 -6.24 1.26
N ARG A 76 3.43 -6.84 2.39
CA ARG A 76 3.17 -8.25 2.67
C ARG A 76 2.36 -8.39 3.94
N ASP A 77 1.23 -9.08 3.84
CA ASP A 77 0.41 -9.42 4.98
C ASP A 77 0.19 -10.93 5.08
N HIS A 78 -0.31 -11.37 6.23
CA HIS A 78 -0.62 -12.77 6.53
C HIS A 78 -2.12 -12.93 6.83
N GLY A 79 -2.95 -12.10 6.22
CA GLY A 79 -4.39 -12.09 6.40
C GLY A 79 -5.10 -13.17 5.60
N PRO A 80 -6.41 -12.99 5.39
CA PRO A 80 -7.24 -14.01 4.74
C PRO A 80 -7.03 -14.15 3.24
N GLY A 81 -6.27 -13.25 2.62
CA GLY A 81 -6.12 -13.20 1.17
C GLY A 81 -7.31 -12.51 0.49
N ILE A 82 -7.23 -12.39 -0.83
CA ILE A 82 -8.28 -11.76 -1.64
C ILE A 82 -8.94 -12.87 -2.46
N PRO A 83 -10.21 -13.24 -2.17
CA PRO A 83 -10.87 -14.35 -2.87
C PRO A 83 -11.18 -14.05 -4.34
N ASP A 84 -11.40 -12.77 -4.69
CA ASP A 84 -11.70 -12.36 -6.06
C ASP A 84 -11.01 -11.03 -6.35
N VAL A 85 -9.84 -11.11 -6.98
CA VAL A 85 -9.03 -9.93 -7.31
C VAL A 85 -9.75 -9.02 -8.31
N GLU A 86 -10.46 -9.58 -9.30
CA GLU A 86 -11.18 -8.78 -10.27
C GLU A 86 -12.26 -7.91 -9.60
N LYS A 87 -13.01 -8.49 -8.67
CA LYS A 87 -13.98 -7.74 -7.88
C LYS A 87 -13.32 -6.68 -7.01
N ALA A 88 -12.21 -7.04 -6.37
CA ALA A 88 -11.49 -6.12 -5.50
C ALA A 88 -10.91 -4.93 -6.27
N MET A 89 -10.68 -5.08 -7.58
CA MET A 89 -10.23 -4.00 -8.45
C MET A 89 -11.37 -3.07 -8.89
N GLN A 90 -12.63 -3.43 -8.64
CA GLN A 90 -13.78 -2.59 -8.96
C GLN A 90 -13.94 -1.50 -7.91
N GLU A 91 -14.19 -0.27 -8.37
CA GLU A 91 -14.43 0.86 -7.47
C GLU A 91 -15.70 0.62 -6.65
N GLY A 92 -15.62 0.90 -5.34
CA GLY A 92 -16.75 0.79 -4.43
C GLY A 92 -16.94 -0.58 -3.79
N TRP A 93 -16.24 -1.63 -4.27
CA TRP A 93 -16.32 -2.95 -3.64
C TRP A 93 -15.43 -3.02 -2.40
N SER A 94 -15.96 -3.51 -1.28
CA SER A 94 -15.18 -3.65 -0.05
C SER A 94 -15.80 -4.69 0.88
N THR A 95 -14.92 -5.41 1.62
CA THR A 95 -15.31 -6.31 2.71
C THR A 95 -15.15 -5.66 4.08
N ALA A 96 -14.81 -4.37 4.13
CA ALA A 96 -14.60 -3.67 5.40
C ALA A 96 -15.88 -3.62 6.23
N PRO A 97 -15.78 -3.78 7.57
CA PRO A 97 -16.93 -3.59 8.45
C PRO A 97 -17.50 -2.18 8.38
N ASP A 98 -18.80 -2.03 8.62
CA ASP A 98 -19.49 -0.73 8.54
C ASP A 98 -18.87 0.34 9.45
N ASN A 99 -18.45 -0.03 10.66
CA ASN A 99 -17.81 0.91 11.58
C ASN A 99 -16.48 1.47 11.03
N VAL A 100 -15.75 0.68 10.27
CA VAL A 100 -14.51 1.10 9.63
C VAL A 100 -14.84 2.00 8.44
N ARG A 101 -15.84 1.65 7.64
CA ARG A 101 -16.31 2.47 6.51
C ARG A 101 -16.78 3.86 6.97
N ASN A 102 -17.46 3.92 8.12
CA ASN A 102 -17.92 5.19 8.69
C ASN A 102 -16.76 6.10 9.11
N LEU A 103 -15.57 5.54 9.32
CA LEU A 103 -14.34 6.32 9.57
C LEU A 103 -13.65 6.77 8.28
N GLY A 104 -14.22 6.43 7.11
CA GLY A 104 -13.66 6.77 5.81
C GLY A 104 -12.70 5.73 5.24
N PHE A 105 -12.51 4.60 5.92
CA PHE A 105 -11.65 3.52 5.46
C PHE A 105 -12.47 2.44 4.75
N GLY A 106 -11.83 1.71 3.84
CA GLY A 106 -12.45 0.56 3.20
C GLY A 106 -13.61 0.90 2.27
N ALA A 107 -13.57 2.07 1.63
CA ALA A 107 -14.62 2.52 0.71
C ALA A 107 -14.59 1.83 -0.66
N GLY A 108 -13.75 0.80 -0.83
CA GLY A 108 -13.64 0.05 -2.09
C GLY A 108 -12.77 0.72 -3.15
N MET A 109 -11.96 1.70 -2.77
CA MET A 109 -11.09 2.44 -3.67
C MET A 109 -9.61 2.06 -3.56
N GLY A 110 -9.24 1.18 -2.61
CA GLY A 110 -7.84 0.85 -2.31
C GLY A 110 -7.08 0.31 -3.51
N LEU A 111 -7.46 -0.87 -4.02
CA LEU A 111 -6.79 -1.48 -5.18
C LEU A 111 -6.95 -0.64 -6.46
N PRO A 112 -8.12 -0.08 -6.80
CA PRO A 112 -8.22 0.83 -7.93
C PRO A 112 -7.27 2.02 -7.84
N ASN A 113 -7.12 2.64 -6.67
CA ASN A 113 -6.19 3.74 -6.47
C ASN A 113 -4.73 3.29 -6.58
N MET A 114 -4.37 2.13 -6.04
CA MET A 114 -3.03 1.59 -6.19
C MET A 114 -2.68 1.39 -7.67
N LYS A 115 -3.60 0.86 -8.46
CA LYS A 115 -3.40 0.69 -9.90
C LYS A 115 -3.26 2.04 -10.60
N LYS A 116 -4.11 3.01 -10.27
CA LYS A 116 -4.12 4.33 -10.90
C LYS A 116 -2.83 5.10 -10.70
N TYR A 117 -2.23 4.99 -9.51
CA TYR A 117 -1.08 5.80 -9.11
C TYR A 117 0.25 5.06 -9.16
N THR A 118 0.29 3.87 -9.78
CA THR A 118 1.54 3.14 -10.00
C THR A 118 1.75 2.85 -11.47
N ASP A 119 3.00 2.69 -11.87
CA ASP A 119 3.36 2.29 -13.23
C ASP A 119 3.25 0.78 -13.40
N GLU A 120 3.51 0.02 -12.34
CA GLU A 120 3.35 -1.43 -12.33
C GLU A 120 2.72 -1.84 -11.00
N LEU A 121 1.77 -2.75 -11.08
CA LEU A 121 1.13 -3.36 -9.92
C LEU A 121 0.98 -4.85 -10.15
N ARG A 122 1.49 -5.66 -9.21
CA ARG A 122 1.29 -7.10 -9.19
C ARG A 122 0.72 -7.52 -7.85
N ILE A 123 -0.31 -8.33 -7.88
CA ILE A 123 -0.98 -8.86 -6.68
C ILE A 123 -0.74 -10.35 -6.62
N ASP A 124 -0.10 -10.80 -5.54
CA ASP A 124 0.13 -12.20 -5.27
C ASP A 124 -0.64 -12.55 -4.00
N THR A 125 -1.73 -13.29 -4.14
CA THR A 125 -2.63 -13.56 -3.03
C THR A 125 -3.04 -15.03 -3.00
N LYS A 126 -3.19 -15.55 -1.78
CA LYS A 126 -3.67 -16.92 -1.54
C LYS A 126 -4.60 -16.91 -0.35
N VAL A 127 -5.84 -17.34 -0.58
CA VAL A 127 -6.87 -17.41 0.47
C VAL A 127 -6.37 -18.25 1.63
N GLY A 128 -6.48 -17.72 2.84
CA GLY A 128 -6.01 -18.36 4.07
C GLY A 128 -4.53 -18.14 4.38
N GLU A 129 -3.74 -17.55 3.48
CA GLU A 129 -2.30 -17.35 3.69
C GLU A 129 -1.88 -15.88 3.69
N GLY A 130 -2.53 -15.03 2.90
CA GLY A 130 -2.24 -13.61 2.85
C GLY A 130 -2.07 -13.05 1.46
N THR A 131 -1.60 -11.80 1.39
CA THR A 131 -1.43 -11.05 0.15
C THR A 131 -0.10 -10.32 0.16
N THR A 132 0.58 -10.34 -0.99
CA THR A 132 1.75 -9.50 -1.25
C THR A 132 1.45 -8.61 -2.45
N LEU A 133 1.62 -7.31 -2.25
CA LEU A 133 1.45 -6.31 -3.30
C LEU A 133 2.82 -5.81 -3.73
N PHE A 134 3.09 -5.86 -5.03
CA PHE A 134 4.31 -5.35 -5.64
C PHE A 134 3.94 -4.15 -6.49
N MET A 135 4.49 -2.99 -6.16
CA MET A 135 4.20 -1.75 -6.87
C MET A 135 5.49 -1.08 -7.32
N LYS A 136 5.47 -0.45 -8.49
CA LYS A 136 6.57 0.39 -8.97
C LYS A 136 6.04 1.74 -9.41
N VAL A 137 6.78 2.79 -9.05
CA VAL A 137 6.56 4.14 -9.54
C VAL A 137 7.86 4.64 -10.13
N TYR A 138 7.83 5.00 -11.40
CA TYR A 138 9.01 5.55 -12.09
C TYR A 138 9.20 7.03 -11.75
N ALA A 139 10.46 7.39 -11.60
CA ALA A 139 10.82 8.77 -11.30
C ALA A 139 10.46 9.74 -12.42
#